data_611c01fa18dcb34f50f2a043579f75ea
#
_entry.id   611c01fa18dcb34f50f2a043579f75ea
#
_cell.length_a   1.000
_cell.length_b   1.000
_cell.length_c   1.000
_cell.angle_alpha   90.00
_cell.angle_beta   90.00
_cell.angle_gamma   90.00
#
_symmetry.space_group_name_H-M   'P 1'
#
loop_
_entity.id
_entity.type
_entity.pdbx_description
1 polymer ?
#
loop_
_entity_poly.entity_id
_entity_poly.type
_entity_poly.pdbx_seq_one_letter_code
_entity_poly.pdbx_strand_id
1 'polypeptide(L)'
;GIIGGGIAGLTAGCILKSHGINTIIFERSKHISEYGAGISISANGLKVFDEIGITNILADSGFTPSETNFQYLDSILKKLDIKSLITSSRKEILHTLCLEYSKLGGEILYAHEHINIDINSCEIAFSNNAKYKVSHILACDGIRSKVRDMYFPASGKPLYSGYSAWRGIGRSESKTVQYHFGPGAHIVTYPINKTGKSSFVGIIKNKEVYE
;
A
#
# COMPACT_ATOMS: atom_id res chain seq x y z
N GLY A 1 -18.96 3.36 -5.92
CA GLY A 1 -17.76 4.12 -6.32
C GLY A 1 -16.66 4.02 -5.27
N ILE A 2 -15.45 3.74 -5.70
CA ILE A 2 -14.27 3.67 -4.81
C ILE A 2 -13.36 4.85 -5.11
N ILE A 3 -13.06 5.68 -4.12
CA ILE A 3 -12.20 6.85 -4.28
C ILE A 3 -10.77 6.48 -3.86
N GLY A 4 -9.86 6.46 -4.82
CA GLY A 4 -8.45 6.10 -4.66
C GLY A 4 -8.08 4.72 -5.21
N GLY A 5 -7.18 4.68 -6.20
CA GLY A 5 -6.64 3.49 -6.87
C GLY A 5 -5.36 2.94 -6.22
N GLY A 6 -5.18 3.18 -4.92
CA GLY A 6 -4.09 2.57 -4.14
C GLY A 6 -4.37 1.12 -3.76
N ILE A 7 -3.46 0.51 -2.97
CA ILE A 7 -3.61 -0.90 -2.53
C ILE A 7 -4.97 -1.14 -1.89
N ALA A 8 -5.43 -0.25 -0.99
CA ALA A 8 -6.70 -0.42 -0.30
C ALA A 8 -7.89 -0.42 -1.27
N GLY A 9 -7.96 0.57 -2.19
CA GLY A 9 -9.06 0.68 -3.14
C GLY A 9 -9.10 -0.47 -4.14
N LEU A 10 -7.94 -0.86 -4.68
CA LEU A 10 -7.84 -1.99 -5.60
C LEU A 10 -8.19 -3.32 -4.92
N THR A 11 -7.70 -3.55 -3.69
CA THR A 11 -8.05 -4.76 -2.92
C THR A 11 -9.55 -4.82 -2.65
N ALA A 12 -10.15 -3.72 -2.19
CA ALA A 12 -11.58 -3.64 -1.96
C ALA A 12 -12.37 -3.84 -3.27
N GLY A 13 -11.90 -3.24 -4.36
CA GLY A 13 -12.50 -3.43 -5.69
C GLY A 13 -12.50 -4.89 -6.14
N CYS A 14 -11.37 -5.59 -5.99
CA CYS A 14 -11.27 -7.02 -6.32
C CYS A 14 -12.24 -7.85 -5.49
N ILE A 15 -12.28 -7.66 -4.15
CA ILE A 15 -13.20 -8.40 -3.27
C ILE A 15 -14.65 -8.14 -3.65
N LEU A 16 -15.04 -6.89 -3.80
CA LEU A 16 -16.42 -6.55 -4.15
C LEU A 16 -16.83 -7.14 -5.51
N LYS A 17 -15.93 -7.07 -6.50
CA LYS A 17 -16.19 -7.68 -7.82
C LYS A 17 -16.27 -9.19 -7.76
N SER A 18 -15.44 -9.89 -6.99
CA SER A 18 -15.50 -11.34 -6.82
C SER A 18 -16.82 -11.80 -6.18
N HIS A 19 -17.47 -10.92 -5.41
CA HIS A 19 -18.81 -11.16 -4.83
C HIS A 19 -19.95 -10.60 -5.71
N GLY A 20 -19.70 -10.28 -6.97
CA GLY A 20 -20.74 -9.83 -7.90
C GLY A 20 -21.20 -8.38 -7.73
N ILE A 21 -20.51 -7.59 -6.91
CA ILE A 21 -20.82 -6.17 -6.70
C ILE A 21 -20.10 -5.33 -7.74
N ASN A 22 -20.86 -4.60 -8.55
CA ASN A 22 -20.27 -3.70 -9.54
C ASN A 22 -19.57 -2.52 -8.87
N THR A 23 -18.31 -2.31 -9.25
CA THR A 23 -17.49 -1.24 -8.73
C THR A 23 -16.76 -0.46 -9.84
N ILE A 24 -16.55 0.80 -9.60
CA ILE A 24 -15.69 1.70 -10.38
C ILE A 24 -14.68 2.35 -9.42
N ILE A 25 -13.41 2.40 -9.79
CA ILE A 25 -12.37 3.08 -9.03
C ILE A 25 -12.04 4.41 -9.68
N PHE A 26 -12.06 5.49 -8.90
CA PHE A 26 -11.68 6.83 -9.31
C PHE A 26 -10.30 7.14 -8.76
N GLU A 27 -9.31 7.30 -9.63
CA GLU A 27 -7.92 7.60 -9.26
C GLU A 27 -7.55 9.00 -9.75
N ARG A 28 -7.01 9.84 -8.86
CA ARG A 28 -6.62 11.22 -9.19
C ARG A 28 -5.43 11.32 -10.13
N SER A 29 -4.51 10.37 -10.06
CA SER A 29 -3.32 10.33 -10.92
C SER A 29 -3.70 9.96 -12.36
N LYS A 30 -2.93 10.44 -13.33
CA LYS A 30 -3.12 10.09 -14.74
C LYS A 30 -2.78 8.63 -15.05
N HIS A 31 -2.00 7.99 -14.20
CA HIS A 31 -1.61 6.58 -14.27
C HIS A 31 -1.16 6.13 -12.88
N ILE A 32 -1.18 4.85 -12.62
CA ILE A 32 -0.57 4.30 -11.41
C ILE A 32 0.94 4.40 -11.57
N SER A 33 1.53 5.38 -10.89
CA SER A 33 2.97 5.53 -10.78
C SER A 33 3.40 5.29 -9.34
N GLU A 34 4.35 4.40 -9.16
CA GLU A 34 4.88 4.10 -7.84
C GLU A 34 6.41 4.15 -7.86
N TYR A 35 6.96 4.94 -6.97
CA TYR A 35 8.39 5.02 -6.77
C TYR A 35 8.81 4.08 -5.64
N GLY A 36 9.71 3.19 -5.97
CA GLY A 36 10.72 2.48 -5.24
C GLY A 36 10.58 2.21 -3.74
N ALA A 37 9.44 1.73 -3.25
CA ALA A 37 9.35 1.22 -1.89
C ALA A 37 9.01 -0.27 -1.90
N GLY A 38 9.65 -1.04 -1.04
CA GLY A 38 9.22 -2.38 -0.73
C GLY A 38 8.07 -2.37 0.28
N ILE A 39 7.29 -3.44 0.26
CA ILE A 39 6.24 -3.72 1.24
C ILE A 39 6.40 -5.17 1.69
N SER A 40 6.19 -5.40 2.97
CA SER A 40 6.05 -6.72 3.55
C SER A 40 4.58 -6.99 3.89
N ILE A 41 4.08 -8.13 3.45
CA ILE A 41 2.69 -8.55 3.63
C ILE A 41 2.70 -9.74 4.58
N SER A 42 2.23 -9.51 5.79
CA SER A 42 2.16 -10.52 6.85
C SER A 42 0.92 -11.41 6.72
N ALA A 43 0.83 -12.45 7.52
CA ALA A 43 -0.20 -13.48 7.45
C ALA A 43 -1.65 -12.96 7.37
N ASN A 44 -1.96 -11.87 8.08
CA ASN A 44 -3.29 -11.26 8.03
C ASN A 44 -3.59 -10.60 6.68
N GLY A 45 -2.59 -9.93 6.07
CA GLY A 45 -2.73 -9.37 4.72
C GLY A 45 -2.79 -10.46 3.65
N LEU A 46 -2.02 -11.54 3.82
CA LEU A 46 -2.03 -12.67 2.89
C LEU A 46 -3.39 -13.35 2.83
N LYS A 47 -4.13 -13.47 3.94
CA LYS A 47 -5.50 -13.99 3.92
C LYS A 47 -6.43 -13.22 2.98
N VAL A 48 -6.27 -11.90 2.93
CA VAL A 48 -7.05 -11.06 2.02
C VAL A 48 -6.63 -11.30 0.56
N PHE A 49 -5.33 -11.49 0.31
CA PHE A 49 -4.82 -11.76 -1.02
C PHE A 49 -5.10 -13.19 -1.49
N ASP A 50 -5.23 -14.15 -0.56
CA ASP A 50 -5.72 -15.51 -0.86
C ASP A 50 -7.17 -15.49 -1.35
N GLU A 51 -8.02 -14.67 -0.73
CA GLU A 51 -9.43 -14.53 -1.11
C GLU A 51 -9.60 -14.02 -2.55
N ILE A 52 -8.71 -13.14 -3.00
CA ILE A 52 -8.72 -12.62 -4.38
C ILE A 52 -7.77 -13.39 -5.32
N GLY A 53 -7.11 -14.44 -4.85
CA GLY A 53 -6.32 -15.38 -5.67
C GLY A 53 -4.96 -14.88 -6.13
N ILE A 54 -4.38 -13.83 -5.52
CA ILE A 54 -3.10 -13.23 -5.99
C ILE A 54 -1.88 -13.60 -5.16
N THR A 55 -2.03 -14.33 -4.04
CA THR A 55 -0.91 -14.66 -3.14
C THR A 55 0.22 -15.40 -3.86
N ASN A 56 -0.10 -16.42 -4.66
CA ASN A 56 0.92 -17.17 -5.39
C ASN A 56 1.65 -16.31 -6.43
N ILE A 57 0.93 -15.43 -7.12
CA ILE A 57 1.53 -14.49 -8.09
C ILE A 57 2.56 -13.59 -7.38
N LEU A 58 2.20 -13.09 -6.21
CA LEU A 58 3.10 -12.23 -5.41
C LEU A 58 4.26 -13.02 -4.77
N ALA A 59 4.07 -14.28 -4.43
CA ALA A 59 5.15 -15.15 -3.94
C ALA A 59 6.17 -15.47 -5.05
N ASP A 60 5.72 -15.60 -6.29
CA ASP A 60 6.56 -15.88 -7.43
C ASP A 60 7.36 -14.65 -7.90
N SER A 61 6.72 -13.49 -7.98
CA SER A 61 7.36 -12.24 -8.40
C SER A 61 8.15 -11.55 -7.27
N GLY A 62 7.74 -11.75 -6.03
CA GLY A 62 8.36 -11.21 -4.83
C GLY A 62 9.40 -12.14 -4.19
N PHE A 63 9.45 -12.12 -2.87
CA PHE A 63 10.31 -12.96 -2.06
C PHE A 63 9.56 -13.44 -0.81
N THR A 64 9.91 -14.64 -0.33
CA THR A 64 9.35 -15.22 0.90
C THR A 64 10.48 -15.45 1.89
N PRO A 65 10.82 -14.48 2.75
CA PRO A 65 11.87 -14.63 3.73
C PRO A 65 11.44 -15.62 4.83
N SER A 66 12.38 -16.46 5.25
CA SER A 66 12.14 -17.46 6.30
C SER A 66 12.54 -17.00 7.70
N GLU A 67 13.32 -15.91 7.79
CA GLU A 67 13.91 -15.46 9.05
C GLU A 67 13.93 -13.93 9.13
N THR A 68 13.76 -13.41 10.35
CA THR A 68 14.01 -12.02 10.73
C THR A 68 15.14 -11.94 11.74
N ASN A 69 16.13 -11.10 11.47
CA ASN A 69 17.27 -10.84 12.34
C ASN A 69 17.16 -9.45 12.96
N PHE A 70 17.29 -9.38 14.27
CA PHE A 70 17.37 -8.13 15.03
C PHE A 70 18.81 -7.93 15.47
N GLN A 71 19.40 -6.80 15.10
CA GLN A 71 20.81 -6.49 15.31
C GLN A 71 20.97 -5.13 16.00
N TYR A 72 21.98 -5.03 16.85
CA TYR A 72 22.44 -3.76 17.40
C TYR A 72 23.94 -3.66 17.15
N LEU A 73 24.36 -2.66 16.40
CA LEU A 73 25.72 -2.58 15.87
C LEU A 73 26.08 -3.90 15.15
N ASP A 74 27.17 -4.54 15.52
CA ASP A 74 27.65 -5.79 14.91
C ASP A 74 27.13 -7.06 15.60
N SER A 75 26.23 -6.92 16.59
CA SER A 75 25.74 -8.04 17.40
C SER A 75 24.32 -8.42 17.04
N ILE A 76 24.08 -9.70 16.76
CA ILE A 76 22.73 -10.24 16.59
C ILE A 76 22.09 -10.39 17.96
N LEU A 77 21.02 -9.66 18.21
CA LEU A 77 20.26 -9.72 19.47
C LEU A 77 19.27 -10.90 19.46
N LYS A 78 18.62 -11.13 18.32
CA LYS A 78 17.58 -12.15 18.18
C LYS A 78 17.38 -12.55 16.74
N LYS A 79 17.05 -13.83 16.53
CA LYS A 79 16.53 -14.38 15.29
C LYS A 79 15.13 -14.91 15.52
N LEU A 80 14.23 -14.69 14.56
CA LEU A 80 12.87 -15.20 14.59
C LEU A 80 12.54 -15.86 13.26
N ASP A 81 12.00 -17.06 13.33
CA ASP A 81 11.46 -17.75 12.16
C ASP A 81 10.18 -17.06 11.69
N ILE A 82 10.06 -16.90 10.39
CA ILE A 82 8.88 -16.34 9.74
C ILE A 82 8.08 -17.49 9.13
N LYS A 83 6.83 -17.64 9.58
CA LYS A 83 5.94 -18.68 9.05
C LYS A 83 5.17 -18.24 7.80
N SER A 84 4.88 -16.95 7.68
CA SER A 84 4.04 -16.42 6.60
C SER A 84 4.33 -14.93 6.38
N LEU A 85 5.11 -14.65 5.36
CA LEU A 85 5.45 -13.30 4.93
C LEU A 85 5.81 -13.32 3.44
N ILE A 86 5.25 -12.40 2.68
CA ILE A 86 5.72 -12.08 1.33
C ILE A 86 6.23 -10.66 1.33
N THR A 87 7.41 -10.44 0.74
CA THR A 87 7.97 -9.12 0.52
C THR A 87 8.04 -8.85 -0.97
N SER A 88 7.62 -7.68 -1.40
CA SER A 88 7.59 -7.30 -2.81
C SER A 88 7.76 -5.79 -2.97
N SER A 89 7.97 -5.32 -4.19
CA SER A 89 7.88 -3.89 -4.46
C SER A 89 6.42 -3.44 -4.44
N ARG A 90 6.17 -2.21 -4.00
CA ARG A 90 4.83 -1.61 -4.04
C ARG A 90 4.28 -1.58 -5.46
N LYS A 91 5.15 -1.33 -6.44
CA LYS A 91 4.81 -1.34 -7.87
C LYS A 91 4.24 -2.69 -8.31
N GLU A 92 4.88 -3.78 -7.92
CA GLU A 92 4.46 -5.15 -8.28
C GLU A 92 3.11 -5.50 -7.67
N ILE A 93 2.90 -5.15 -6.39
CA ILE A 93 1.62 -5.38 -5.71
C ILE A 93 0.49 -4.61 -6.42
N LEU A 94 0.69 -3.34 -6.73
CA LEU A 94 -0.31 -2.53 -7.42
C LEU A 94 -0.58 -3.04 -8.83
N HIS A 95 0.46 -3.43 -9.57
CA HIS A 95 0.31 -4.00 -10.90
C HIS A 95 -0.52 -5.28 -10.87
N THR A 96 -0.20 -6.21 -9.95
CA THR A 96 -0.94 -7.45 -9.77
C THR A 96 -2.41 -7.20 -9.42
N LEU A 97 -2.67 -6.27 -8.48
CA LEU A 97 -4.03 -5.88 -8.11
C LEU A 97 -4.80 -5.24 -9.28
N CYS A 98 -4.16 -4.38 -10.08
CA CYS A 98 -4.79 -3.79 -11.26
C CYS A 98 -5.18 -4.83 -12.30
N LEU A 99 -4.28 -5.77 -12.57
CA LEU A 99 -4.56 -6.87 -13.50
C LEU A 99 -5.71 -7.72 -13.02
N GLU A 100 -5.73 -8.08 -11.73
CA GLU A 100 -6.81 -8.88 -11.17
C GLU A 100 -8.14 -8.13 -11.18
N TYR A 101 -8.16 -6.85 -10.79
CA TYR A 101 -9.36 -6.03 -10.87
C TYR A 101 -9.90 -5.91 -12.30
N SER A 102 -9.02 -5.76 -13.29
CA SER A 102 -9.39 -5.74 -14.71
C SER A 102 -9.96 -7.08 -15.19
N LYS A 103 -9.37 -8.22 -14.80
CA LYS A 103 -9.89 -9.57 -15.12
C LYS A 103 -11.29 -9.79 -14.56
N LEU A 104 -11.59 -9.25 -13.38
CA LEU A 104 -12.91 -9.28 -12.76
C LEU A 104 -13.91 -8.29 -13.41
N GLY A 105 -13.53 -7.63 -14.51
CA GLY A 105 -14.34 -6.63 -15.20
C GLY A 105 -14.47 -5.31 -14.43
N GLY A 106 -13.47 -4.97 -13.59
CA GLY A 106 -13.39 -3.70 -12.91
C GLY A 106 -12.83 -2.59 -13.82
N GLU A 107 -13.29 -1.37 -13.62
CA GLU A 107 -12.85 -0.19 -14.36
C GLU A 107 -12.16 0.81 -13.43
N ILE A 108 -11.01 1.35 -13.86
CA ILE A 108 -10.29 2.42 -13.17
C ILE A 108 -10.32 3.67 -14.03
N LEU A 109 -10.94 4.72 -13.52
CA LEU A 109 -10.97 6.04 -14.15
C LEU A 109 -9.85 6.90 -13.57
N TYR A 110 -8.82 7.08 -14.37
CA TYR A 110 -7.67 7.94 -14.06
C TYR A 110 -7.98 9.43 -14.28
N ALA A 111 -7.15 10.31 -13.70
CA ALA A 111 -7.35 11.76 -13.72
C ALA A 111 -8.72 12.19 -13.16
N HIS A 112 -9.24 11.44 -12.19
CA HIS A 112 -10.49 11.71 -11.50
C HIS A 112 -10.21 12.10 -10.03
N GLU A 113 -9.72 13.32 -9.82
CA GLU A 113 -9.59 13.90 -8.49
C GLU A 113 -10.96 14.46 -8.06
N HIS A 114 -11.56 13.89 -7.02
CA HIS A 114 -12.83 14.38 -6.50
C HIS A 114 -12.67 15.76 -5.84
N ILE A 115 -13.61 16.64 -6.10
CA ILE A 115 -13.68 18.00 -5.54
C ILE A 115 -14.86 18.16 -4.59
N ASN A 116 -15.95 17.42 -4.81
CA ASN A 116 -17.11 17.39 -3.96
C ASN A 116 -17.79 16.02 -3.99
N ILE A 117 -18.44 15.66 -2.91
CA ILE A 117 -19.26 14.47 -2.77
C ILE A 117 -20.58 14.90 -2.12
N ASP A 118 -21.69 14.58 -2.73
CA ASP A 118 -22.99 14.68 -2.08
C ASP A 118 -23.39 13.28 -1.58
N ILE A 119 -23.31 13.09 -0.27
CA ILE A 119 -23.62 11.80 0.35
C ILE A 119 -25.11 11.44 0.30
N ASN A 120 -26.02 12.44 0.19
CA ASN A 120 -27.46 12.18 0.15
C ASN A 120 -27.87 11.65 -1.22
N SER A 121 -27.32 12.20 -2.29
CA SER A 121 -27.58 11.76 -3.66
C SER A 121 -26.55 10.73 -4.15
N CYS A 122 -25.47 10.48 -3.42
CA CYS A 122 -24.31 9.68 -3.82
C CYS A 122 -23.71 10.14 -5.16
N GLU A 123 -23.68 11.46 -5.40
CA GLU A 123 -23.04 12.08 -6.55
C GLU A 123 -21.62 12.52 -6.19
N ILE A 124 -20.66 12.17 -7.04
CA ILE A 124 -19.24 12.55 -6.92
C ILE A 124 -18.91 13.48 -8.06
N ALA A 125 -18.43 14.68 -7.77
CA ALA A 125 -17.93 15.64 -8.74
C ALA A 125 -16.40 15.66 -8.78
N PHE A 126 -15.82 15.73 -9.97
CA PHE A 126 -14.39 15.66 -10.22
C PHE A 126 -13.83 16.93 -10.83
N SER A 127 -12.53 17.17 -10.66
CA SER A 127 -11.81 18.35 -11.16
C SER A 127 -11.80 18.45 -12.70
N ASN A 128 -12.04 17.35 -13.40
CA ASN A 128 -12.18 17.28 -14.85
C ASN A 128 -13.62 17.57 -15.33
N ASN A 129 -14.49 18.12 -14.48
CA ASN A 129 -15.91 18.41 -14.71
C ASN A 129 -16.81 17.16 -14.87
N ALA A 130 -16.26 15.95 -14.73
CA ALA A 130 -17.08 14.75 -14.71
C ALA A 130 -17.89 14.65 -13.41
N LYS A 131 -19.06 14.02 -13.52
CA LYS A 131 -19.92 13.68 -12.38
C LYS A 131 -20.40 12.24 -12.50
N TYR A 132 -20.38 11.54 -11.39
CA TYR A 132 -20.84 10.15 -11.33
C TYR A 132 -21.81 9.98 -10.15
N LYS A 133 -22.94 9.34 -10.45
CA LYS A 133 -23.88 8.91 -9.43
C LYS A 133 -23.68 7.42 -9.17
N VAL A 134 -23.49 7.07 -7.93
CA VAL A 134 -23.23 5.68 -7.47
C VAL A 134 -24.21 5.30 -6.37
N SER A 135 -24.34 4.03 -6.06
CA SER A 135 -25.19 3.58 -4.94
C SER A 135 -24.51 3.72 -3.58
N HIS A 136 -23.19 3.53 -3.55
CA HIS A 136 -22.38 3.62 -2.32
C HIS A 136 -21.01 4.21 -2.66
N ILE A 137 -20.39 4.87 -1.66
CA ILE A 137 -19.08 5.46 -1.81
C ILE A 137 -18.15 4.85 -0.77
N LEU A 138 -17.02 4.29 -1.24
CA LEU A 138 -15.95 3.79 -0.41
C LEU A 138 -14.72 4.71 -0.53
N ALA A 139 -14.34 5.35 0.58
CA ALA A 139 -13.19 6.23 0.62
C ALA A 139 -11.90 5.46 0.90
N CYS A 140 -11.00 5.41 -0.08
CA CYS A 140 -9.67 4.80 -0.03
C CYS A 140 -8.59 5.81 -0.45
N ASP A 141 -8.81 7.10 -0.20
CA ASP A 141 -8.01 8.23 -0.66
C ASP A 141 -6.78 8.53 0.23
N GLY A 142 -6.48 7.64 1.17
CA GLY A 142 -5.21 7.56 1.89
C GLY A 142 -5.08 8.52 3.08
N ILE A 143 -3.84 8.73 3.52
CA ILE A 143 -3.57 9.50 4.75
C ILE A 143 -4.02 10.96 4.66
N ARG A 144 -3.97 11.56 3.47
CA ARG A 144 -4.44 12.93 3.19
C ARG A 144 -5.87 12.92 2.65
N SER A 145 -6.73 12.08 3.22
CA SER A 145 -8.10 11.89 2.77
C SER A 145 -8.92 13.18 2.83
N LYS A 146 -9.36 13.66 1.68
CA LYS A 146 -10.30 14.78 1.57
C LYS A 146 -11.70 14.38 2.03
N VAL A 147 -12.08 13.11 1.82
CA VAL A 147 -13.37 12.57 2.27
C VAL A 147 -13.46 12.60 3.79
N ARG A 148 -12.40 12.17 4.49
CA ARG A 148 -12.33 12.25 5.96
C ARG A 148 -12.46 13.69 6.42
N ASP A 149 -11.75 14.63 5.81
CA ASP A 149 -11.76 16.03 6.22
C ASP A 149 -13.13 16.68 5.99
N MET A 150 -13.87 16.27 4.96
CA MET A 150 -15.22 16.76 4.66
C MET A 150 -16.27 16.21 5.62
N TYR A 151 -16.25 14.90 5.90
CA TYR A 151 -17.36 14.24 6.60
C TYR A 151 -17.04 13.78 8.02
N PHE A 152 -15.76 13.75 8.38
CA PHE A 152 -15.29 13.32 9.70
C PHE A 152 -14.28 14.32 10.28
N PRO A 153 -14.59 15.63 10.32
CA PRO A 153 -13.63 16.65 10.76
C PRO A 153 -13.17 16.43 12.22
N ALA A 154 -14.02 15.81 13.05
CA ALA A 154 -13.65 15.45 14.42
C ALA A 154 -12.59 14.34 14.52
N SER A 155 -12.35 13.57 13.45
CA SER A 155 -11.29 12.54 13.44
C SER A 155 -9.88 13.13 13.37
N GLY A 156 -9.77 14.43 13.16
CA GLY A 156 -8.52 15.18 13.15
C GLY A 156 -7.70 14.99 11.87
N LYS A 157 -6.72 15.85 11.71
CA LYS A 157 -5.71 15.76 10.65
C LYS A 157 -4.62 14.77 11.08
N PRO A 158 -3.89 14.16 10.12
CA PRO A 158 -2.71 13.36 10.44
C PRO A 158 -1.72 14.15 11.30
N LEU A 159 -1.28 13.55 12.39
CA LEU A 159 -0.29 14.13 13.28
C LEU A 159 1.10 13.57 12.95
N TYR A 160 2.08 14.45 12.92
CA TYR A 160 3.47 14.04 12.77
C TYR A 160 3.93 13.26 14.00
N SER A 161 4.46 12.06 13.79
CA SER A 161 4.85 11.14 14.87
C SER A 161 6.19 11.48 15.55
N GLY A 162 6.92 12.47 15.04
CA GLY A 162 8.28 12.77 15.49
C GLY A 162 9.36 11.90 14.83
N TYR A 163 9.01 11.16 13.76
CA TYR A 163 9.93 10.31 13.03
C TYR A 163 9.87 10.58 11.54
N SER A 164 11.04 10.61 10.90
CA SER A 164 11.17 10.64 9.44
C SER A 164 11.64 9.29 8.93
N ALA A 165 11.08 8.86 7.80
CA ALA A 165 11.41 7.59 7.16
C ALA A 165 11.99 7.82 5.76
N TRP A 166 13.18 7.30 5.50
CA TRP A 166 13.84 7.28 4.21
C TRP A 166 13.70 5.89 3.62
N ARG A 167 13.26 5.81 2.38
CA ARG A 167 13.01 4.53 1.71
C ARG A 167 13.69 4.48 0.37
N GLY A 168 14.17 3.30 0.01
CA GLY A 168 14.75 3.07 -1.30
C GLY A 168 14.86 1.58 -1.65
N ILE A 169 15.37 1.34 -2.86
CA ILE A 169 15.68 0.01 -3.36
C ILE A 169 17.16 -0.02 -3.70
N GLY A 170 17.84 -1.07 -3.25
CA GLY A 170 19.22 -1.38 -3.56
C GLY A 170 19.39 -2.83 -3.97
N ARG A 171 20.64 -3.28 -4.04
CA ARG A 171 20.98 -4.69 -4.21
C ARG A 171 21.52 -5.27 -2.91
N SER A 172 21.11 -6.48 -2.59
CA SER A 172 21.60 -7.25 -1.46
C SER A 172 21.42 -8.73 -1.73
N GLU A 173 22.37 -9.53 -1.29
CA GLU A 173 22.31 -10.99 -1.34
C GLU A 173 21.56 -11.59 -0.14
N SER A 174 21.20 -10.76 0.82
CA SER A 174 20.47 -11.21 2.01
C SER A 174 19.11 -11.79 1.63
N LYS A 175 18.80 -12.94 2.23
CA LYS A 175 17.51 -13.64 2.08
C LYS A 175 16.62 -13.48 3.29
N THR A 176 17.03 -12.66 4.25
CA THR A 176 16.32 -12.44 5.53
C THR A 176 15.82 -11.01 5.65
N VAL A 177 14.84 -10.79 6.51
CA VAL A 177 14.48 -9.44 6.98
C VAL A 177 15.47 -9.05 8.07
N GLN A 178 16.08 -7.88 7.97
CA GLN A 178 17.08 -7.42 8.91
C GLN A 178 16.67 -6.09 9.53
N TYR A 179 16.66 -6.05 10.85
CA TYR A 179 16.47 -4.83 11.65
C TYR A 179 17.81 -4.47 12.29
N HIS A 180 18.37 -3.34 11.89
CA HIS A 180 19.57 -2.76 12.47
C HIS A 180 19.18 -1.59 13.36
N PHE A 181 19.36 -1.74 14.66
CA PHE A 181 19.08 -0.70 15.63
C PHE A 181 20.33 0.11 15.94
N GLY A 182 20.15 1.40 16.18
CA GLY A 182 21.14 2.33 16.65
C GLY A 182 20.52 3.40 17.55
N PRO A 183 21.33 4.27 18.17
CA PRO A 183 20.82 5.35 19.01
C PRO A 183 19.91 6.31 18.23
N GLY A 184 18.62 6.31 18.57
CA GLY A 184 17.60 7.17 17.95
C GLY A 184 17.26 6.87 16.49
N ALA A 185 17.78 5.79 15.92
CA ALA A 185 17.55 5.39 14.54
C ALA A 185 17.50 3.87 14.39
N HIS A 186 16.84 3.41 13.33
CA HIS A 186 16.95 2.02 12.89
C HIS A 186 16.78 1.91 11.38
N ILE A 187 17.36 0.86 10.82
CA ILE A 187 17.23 0.52 9.40
C ILE A 187 16.62 -0.87 9.31
N VAL A 188 15.63 -1.00 8.43
CA VAL A 188 15.06 -2.31 8.08
C VAL A 188 15.41 -2.58 6.63
N THR A 189 15.98 -3.75 6.34
CA THR A 189 16.25 -4.22 5.00
C THR A 189 15.60 -5.57 4.76
N TYR A 190 15.12 -5.80 3.55
CA TYR A 190 14.52 -7.07 3.16
C TYR A 190 14.54 -7.26 1.64
N PRO A 191 14.72 -8.50 1.17
CA PRO A 191 14.63 -8.81 -0.26
C PRO A 191 13.21 -8.54 -0.76
N ILE A 192 13.07 -8.08 -2.01
CA ILE A 192 11.78 -7.83 -2.65
C ILE A 192 11.56 -8.61 -3.94
N ASN A 193 12.54 -9.39 -4.33
CA ASN A 193 12.45 -10.37 -5.43
C ASN A 193 13.58 -11.40 -5.33
N LYS A 194 13.52 -12.41 -6.22
CA LYS A 194 14.50 -13.49 -6.29
C LYS A 194 15.80 -13.12 -7.02
N THR A 195 15.88 -11.88 -7.59
CA THR A 195 17.04 -11.42 -8.41
C THR A 195 17.97 -10.45 -7.67
N GLY A 196 17.92 -10.44 -6.33
CA GLY A 196 18.83 -9.67 -5.49
C GLY A 196 18.44 -8.20 -5.29
N LYS A 197 17.21 -7.78 -5.63
CA LYS A 197 16.70 -6.46 -5.23
C LYS A 197 16.20 -6.52 -3.79
N SER A 198 16.56 -5.52 -3.01
CA SER A 198 16.16 -5.35 -1.63
C SER A 198 15.64 -3.95 -1.39
N SER A 199 14.63 -3.83 -0.55
CA SER A 199 14.18 -2.56 -0.02
C SER A 199 14.92 -2.23 1.27
N PHE A 200 15.14 -0.95 1.51
CA PHE A 200 15.56 -0.44 2.81
C PHE A 200 14.62 0.65 3.29
N VAL A 201 14.48 0.74 4.60
CA VAL A 201 13.72 1.78 5.31
C VAL A 201 14.58 2.24 6.47
N GLY A 202 15.13 3.45 6.38
CA GLY A 202 15.81 4.11 7.49
C GLY A 202 14.82 5.00 8.23
N ILE A 203 14.73 4.85 9.56
CA ILE A 203 13.84 5.63 10.41
C ILE A 203 14.68 6.35 11.45
N ILE A 204 14.50 7.67 11.53
CA ILE A 204 15.19 8.51 12.50
C ILE A 204 14.18 9.35 13.26
N LYS A 205 14.45 9.58 14.54
CA LYS A 205 13.71 10.56 15.33
C LYS A 205 14.09 11.97 14.83
N ASN A 206 13.08 12.73 14.48
CA ASN A 206 13.28 14.08 13.98
C ASN A 206 12.19 15.02 14.51
N LYS A 207 12.60 16.25 14.90
CA LYS A 207 11.67 17.27 15.38
C LYS A 207 11.07 18.11 14.23
N GLU A 208 11.68 18.07 13.05
CA GLU A 208 11.27 18.87 11.89
C GLU A 208 10.46 18.01 10.92
N VAL A 209 9.38 18.60 10.41
CA VAL A 209 8.62 18.03 9.30
C VAL A 209 9.33 18.46 8.01
N TYR A 210 9.85 17.49 7.26
CA TYR A 210 10.27 17.74 5.88
C TYR A 210 9.05 17.54 4.96
N GLU A 211 8.68 18.57 4.24
CA GLU A 211 7.62 18.53 3.21
C GLU A 211 8.09 17.81 1.94
#